data_6a59a9c11ff13f386f2b9313d911e5be
#
_entry.id   6a59a9c11ff13f386f2b9313d911e5be
#
_cell.length_a   1.000
_cell.length_b   1.000
_cell.length_c   1.000
_cell.angle_alpha   90.00
_cell.angle_beta   90.00
_cell.angle_gamma   90.00
#
_symmetry.space_group_name_H-M   'P 1'
#
loop_
_entity.id
_entity.type
_entity.pdbx_description
1 polymer ?
#
loop_
_entity_poly.entity_id
_entity_poly.type
_entity_poly.pdbx_seq_one_letter_code
_entity_poly.pdbx_strand_id
1 'polypeptide(L)'
;NSNNHSVLGDWVWAQPEDKVTTIFEGVSKIGKSKGYNVDFYDSNEDIRSISDIDIKRTVNYARNYDQIVVVVGDNSQRNLKSKRTAGENMGRANLNLSGKQLQLVKKLRQVNKDVIVVYVNGKPIAEPWIDKNISGVVESWESGTTAGTAVAEVLFGDMNPGGKLPLTFPRSVGQLQMIYNHKPSQYFHKYAFEKVTPLYPFGHGLSYSNFEYSEFVVSEVVNDKISISVDVTNDSEFDGEEVVQLYFRDSYSSVTRPVKELVRYKRVVIASGETKTIDFHLDIKDLAFYDINMNLCV
;
A
#
# COMPACT_ATOMS: atom_id res chain seq x y z
N ASN A 1 10.93 -13.20 7.06
CA ASN A 1 11.58 -12.38 8.06
C ASN A 1 11.67 -13.14 9.37
N SER A 2 12.88 -13.49 9.83
CA SER A 2 13.12 -14.12 11.12
C SER A 2 13.16 -13.09 12.27
N ASN A 3 13.25 -11.80 11.94
CA ASN A 3 13.23 -10.72 12.92
C ASN A 3 11.79 -10.33 13.20
N ASN A 4 11.25 -10.80 14.34
CA ASN A 4 9.88 -10.55 14.75
C ASN A 4 9.60 -9.08 15.08
N HIS A 5 10.62 -8.26 15.31
CA HIS A 5 10.44 -6.85 15.66
C HIS A 5 10.30 -5.95 14.42
N SER A 6 10.75 -6.33 13.24
CA SER A 6 10.70 -5.47 12.04
C SER A 6 9.28 -5.06 11.63
N VAL A 7 8.27 -5.84 11.99
CA VAL A 7 6.85 -5.55 11.74
C VAL A 7 6.23 -4.58 12.74
N LEU A 8 6.92 -4.25 13.83
CA LEU A 8 6.39 -3.40 14.90
C LEU A 8 6.61 -1.90 14.66
N GLY A 9 7.63 -1.55 13.88
CA GLY A 9 7.96 -0.16 13.62
C GLY A 9 8.89 0.48 14.66
N ASP A 10 8.97 1.81 14.62
CA ASP A 10 9.95 2.60 15.39
C ASP A 10 9.47 2.90 16.84
N TRP A 11 8.24 3.41 16.98
CA TRP A 11 7.70 3.88 18.25
C TRP A 11 7.00 2.78 19.05
N VAL A 12 7.74 1.71 19.35
CA VAL A 12 7.24 0.58 20.11
C VAL A 12 8.28 0.12 21.14
N TRP A 13 7.83 -0.28 22.32
CA TRP A 13 8.65 -0.98 23.29
C TRP A 13 8.93 -2.41 22.80
N ALA A 14 10.09 -2.95 23.21
CA ALA A 14 10.41 -4.35 22.96
C ALA A 14 9.26 -5.25 23.45
N GLN A 15 8.78 -6.11 22.56
CA GLN A 15 7.73 -7.07 22.87
C GLN A 15 8.35 -8.45 23.12
N PRO A 16 7.74 -9.27 23.99
CA PRO A 16 8.12 -10.69 24.10
C PRO A 16 7.98 -11.40 22.75
N GLU A 17 8.89 -12.32 22.45
CA GLU A 17 8.89 -13.03 21.16
C GLU A 17 7.59 -13.79 20.90
N ASP A 18 7.00 -14.39 21.94
CA ASP A 18 5.73 -15.13 21.88
C ASP A 18 4.50 -14.26 21.59
N LYS A 19 4.64 -12.93 21.61
CA LYS A 19 3.56 -11.98 21.33
C LYS A 19 3.60 -11.41 19.92
N VAL A 20 4.62 -11.71 19.14
CA VAL A 20 4.79 -11.19 17.79
C VAL A 20 4.87 -12.34 16.79
N THR A 21 3.90 -12.41 15.89
CA THR A 21 3.91 -13.38 14.78
C THR A 21 4.67 -12.79 13.60
N THR A 22 5.80 -13.39 13.25
CA THR A 22 6.57 -13.01 12.05
C THR A 22 5.84 -13.45 10.79
N ILE A 23 6.16 -12.83 9.65
CA ILE A 23 5.58 -13.22 8.35
C ILE A 23 5.90 -14.69 8.06
N PHE A 24 7.12 -15.15 8.36
CA PHE A 24 7.47 -16.56 8.18
C PHE A 24 6.62 -17.50 9.04
N GLU A 25 6.40 -17.19 10.32
CA GLU A 25 5.57 -18.01 11.21
C GLU A 25 4.11 -18.07 10.72
N GLY A 26 3.53 -16.94 10.32
CA GLY A 26 2.19 -16.87 9.75
C GLY A 26 2.08 -17.73 8.48
N VAL A 27 2.96 -17.51 7.51
CA VAL A 27 2.99 -18.24 6.24
C VAL A 27 3.24 -19.73 6.47
N SER A 28 4.15 -20.09 7.38
CA SER A 28 4.45 -21.49 7.72
C SER A 28 3.24 -22.19 8.37
N LYS A 29 2.55 -21.50 9.28
CA LYS A 29 1.37 -22.05 9.98
C LYS A 29 0.22 -22.33 9.01
N ILE A 30 -0.17 -21.33 8.21
CA ILE A 30 -1.28 -21.47 7.26
C ILE A 30 -0.88 -22.41 6.12
N GLY A 31 0.32 -22.26 5.57
CA GLY A 31 0.79 -23.13 4.49
C GLY A 31 0.78 -24.62 4.87
N LYS A 32 1.28 -24.96 6.05
CA LYS A 32 1.24 -26.32 6.56
C LYS A 32 -0.19 -26.85 6.73
N SER A 33 -1.13 -26.03 7.22
CA SER A 33 -2.52 -26.44 7.34
C SER A 33 -3.20 -26.73 6.00
N LYS A 34 -2.69 -26.12 4.93
CA LYS A 34 -3.16 -26.30 3.55
C LYS A 34 -2.32 -27.33 2.76
N GLY A 35 -1.37 -28.03 3.42
CA GLY A 35 -0.55 -29.08 2.81
C GLY A 35 0.69 -28.58 2.04
N TYR A 36 1.06 -27.31 2.18
CA TYR A 36 2.29 -26.79 1.59
C TYR A 36 3.50 -27.03 2.48
N ASN A 37 4.65 -27.30 1.84
CA ASN A 37 5.94 -27.25 2.50
C ASN A 37 6.47 -25.81 2.45
N VAL A 38 6.75 -25.22 3.62
CA VAL A 38 7.21 -23.83 3.75
C VAL A 38 8.54 -23.81 4.47
N ASP A 39 9.56 -23.37 3.76
CA ASP A 39 10.92 -23.25 4.27
C ASP A 39 11.32 -21.77 4.34
N PHE A 40 12.24 -21.46 5.25
CA PHE A 40 12.78 -20.13 5.44
C PHE A 40 14.25 -20.07 5.03
N TYR A 41 14.62 -18.99 4.37
CA TYR A 41 16.02 -18.67 4.08
C TYR A 41 16.29 -17.20 4.42
N ASP A 42 17.24 -16.97 5.34
CA ASP A 42 17.69 -15.61 5.66
C ASP A 42 18.85 -15.23 4.71
N SER A 43 18.59 -14.22 3.87
CA SER A 43 19.60 -13.71 2.95
C SER A 43 20.71 -12.94 3.67
N ASN A 44 20.33 -12.12 4.65
CA ASN A 44 21.21 -11.38 5.57
C ASN A 44 20.35 -10.59 6.56
N GLU A 45 20.66 -10.67 7.85
CA GLU A 45 19.97 -9.88 8.90
C GLU A 45 20.07 -8.38 8.70
N ASP A 46 21.20 -7.86 8.21
CA ASP A 46 21.39 -6.46 7.90
C ASP A 46 21.14 -6.20 6.42
N ILE A 47 19.95 -5.71 6.10
CA ILE A 47 19.51 -5.42 4.74
C ILE A 47 20.41 -4.44 3.98
N ARG A 48 21.26 -3.64 4.67
CA ARG A 48 22.22 -2.72 4.06
C ARG A 48 23.48 -3.44 3.59
N SER A 49 23.80 -4.59 4.19
CA SER A 49 25.04 -5.34 3.96
C SER A 49 24.88 -6.59 3.09
N ILE A 50 23.70 -6.79 2.48
CA ILE A 50 23.48 -7.90 1.53
C ILE A 50 24.56 -7.86 0.44
N SER A 51 25.36 -8.93 0.37
CA SER A 51 26.45 -9.07 -0.59
C SER A 51 26.02 -9.85 -1.85
N ASP A 52 26.85 -9.81 -2.90
CA ASP A 52 26.61 -10.62 -4.10
C ASP A 52 26.71 -12.14 -3.80
N ILE A 53 27.48 -12.50 -2.77
CA ILE A 53 27.56 -13.89 -2.30
C ILE A 53 26.25 -14.31 -1.64
N ASP A 54 25.65 -13.44 -0.82
CA ASP A 54 24.36 -13.69 -0.18
C ASP A 54 23.27 -13.85 -1.23
N ILE A 55 23.24 -12.97 -2.22
CA ILE A 55 22.29 -13.04 -3.34
C ILE A 55 22.46 -14.38 -4.09
N LYS A 56 23.69 -14.76 -4.41
CA LYS A 56 23.98 -16.02 -5.11
C LYS A 56 23.51 -17.24 -4.32
N ARG A 57 23.77 -17.27 -3.00
CA ARG A 57 23.33 -18.35 -2.11
C ARG A 57 21.82 -18.44 -2.05
N THR A 58 21.14 -17.29 -1.83
CA THR A 58 19.68 -17.20 -1.77
C THR A 58 19.04 -17.67 -3.09
N VAL A 59 19.55 -17.23 -4.23
CA VAL A 59 19.05 -17.64 -5.55
C VAL A 59 19.24 -19.12 -5.80
N ASN A 60 20.37 -19.69 -5.41
CA ASN A 60 20.61 -21.13 -5.55
C ASN A 60 19.65 -21.95 -4.68
N TYR A 61 19.38 -21.50 -3.45
CA TYR A 61 18.40 -22.13 -2.58
C TYR A 61 16.99 -22.07 -3.17
N ALA A 62 16.60 -20.89 -3.63
CA ALA A 62 15.27 -20.61 -4.17
C ALA A 62 14.90 -21.39 -5.45
N ARG A 63 15.88 -21.92 -6.20
CA ARG A 63 15.62 -22.71 -7.43
C ARG A 63 14.82 -24.00 -7.20
N ASN A 64 14.78 -24.48 -5.97
CA ASN A 64 14.14 -25.75 -5.62
C ASN A 64 12.68 -25.57 -5.16
N TYR A 65 12.13 -24.35 -5.28
CA TYR A 65 10.80 -24.01 -4.80
C TYR A 65 9.89 -23.54 -5.94
N ASP A 66 8.62 -23.94 -5.88
CA ASP A 66 7.62 -23.60 -6.88
C ASP A 66 7.25 -22.10 -6.78
N GLN A 67 7.16 -21.57 -5.56
CA GLN A 67 6.80 -20.17 -5.29
C GLN A 67 7.76 -19.53 -4.29
N ILE A 68 8.02 -18.26 -4.47
CA ILE A 68 8.90 -17.47 -3.60
C ILE A 68 8.11 -16.28 -3.03
N VAL A 69 8.05 -16.18 -1.72
CA VAL A 69 7.62 -14.95 -1.02
C VAL A 69 8.89 -14.26 -0.51
N VAL A 70 9.19 -13.11 -1.06
CA VAL A 70 10.35 -12.31 -0.65
C VAL A 70 9.90 -11.08 0.15
N VAL A 71 10.31 -11.03 1.41
CA VAL A 71 10.02 -9.91 2.33
C VAL A 71 11.18 -8.92 2.27
N VAL A 72 10.88 -7.70 1.88
CA VAL A 72 11.84 -6.60 1.74
C VAL A 72 11.27 -5.31 2.34
N GLY A 73 12.10 -4.31 2.52
CA GLY A 73 11.64 -3.02 3.05
C GLY A 73 12.69 -2.28 3.84
N ASP A 74 12.24 -1.64 4.90
CA ASP A 74 13.07 -0.86 5.80
C ASP A 74 13.18 -1.52 7.18
N ASN A 75 14.14 -1.07 7.96
CA ASN A 75 14.28 -1.38 9.38
C ASN A 75 14.26 -0.06 10.17
N SER A 76 13.20 0.15 10.93
CA SER A 76 13.00 1.33 11.76
C SER A 76 13.28 1.10 13.26
N GLN A 77 13.65 -0.11 13.66
CA GLN A 77 13.77 -0.53 15.08
C GLN A 77 14.82 0.26 15.87
N ARG A 78 14.39 0.88 16.98
CA ARG A 78 15.25 1.70 17.84
C ARG A 78 16.34 0.92 18.56
N ASN A 79 16.07 -0.32 18.95
CA ASN A 79 17.02 -1.20 19.63
C ASN A 79 18.17 -1.66 18.73
N LEU A 80 17.99 -1.59 17.41
CA LEU A 80 19.01 -1.96 16.41
C LEU A 80 19.59 -0.73 15.71
N LYS A 81 20.00 0.30 16.45
CA LYS A 81 20.48 1.60 15.93
C LYS A 81 21.43 1.49 14.74
N SER A 82 22.39 0.58 14.78
CA SER A 82 23.37 0.39 13.72
C SER A 82 22.81 -0.22 12.42
N LYS A 83 21.65 -0.89 12.49
CA LYS A 83 20.97 -1.56 11.37
C LYS A 83 19.76 -0.77 10.84
N ARG A 84 19.43 0.38 11.41
CA ARG A 84 18.28 1.20 10.98
C ARG A 84 18.48 1.76 9.57
N THR A 85 17.40 1.78 8.81
CA THR A 85 17.32 2.40 7.48
C THR A 85 16.22 3.45 7.36
N ALA A 86 15.34 3.51 8.34
CA ALA A 86 14.20 4.44 8.41
C ALA A 86 13.86 4.73 9.88
N GLY A 87 12.82 5.53 10.10
CA GLY A 87 12.29 5.87 11.42
C GLY A 87 12.70 7.26 11.89
N GLU A 88 12.34 7.63 13.11
CA GLU A 88 12.61 8.96 13.67
C GLU A 88 14.11 9.30 13.67
N ASN A 89 14.43 10.51 13.27
CA ASN A 89 15.81 11.01 13.13
C ASN A 89 16.67 10.19 12.13
N MET A 90 16.04 9.42 11.24
CA MET A 90 16.69 8.68 10.16
C MET A 90 16.07 9.08 8.81
N GLY A 91 16.40 10.27 8.35
CA GLY A 91 15.96 10.77 7.04
C GLY A 91 16.54 9.96 5.88
N ARG A 92 15.76 9.82 4.81
CA ARG A 92 16.18 9.12 3.58
C ARG A 92 16.37 10.12 2.45
N ALA A 93 17.53 10.05 1.80
CA ALA A 93 17.83 10.85 0.60
C ALA A 93 17.18 10.27 -0.69
N ASN A 94 16.66 9.04 -0.62
CA ASN A 94 15.89 8.39 -1.69
C ASN A 94 14.79 7.51 -1.08
N LEU A 95 13.86 7.05 -1.93
CA LEU A 95 12.74 6.19 -1.55
C LEU A 95 12.90 4.74 -2.03
N ASN A 96 14.06 4.38 -2.55
CA ASN A 96 14.34 3.03 -3.01
C ASN A 96 14.59 2.07 -1.85
N LEU A 97 14.52 0.78 -2.13
CA LEU A 97 14.94 -0.27 -1.21
C LEU A 97 16.42 -0.09 -0.83
N SER A 98 16.72 -0.27 0.45
CA SER A 98 18.09 -0.14 0.99
C SER A 98 19.00 -1.26 0.51
N GLY A 99 20.28 -0.96 0.33
CA GLY A 99 21.28 -1.95 -0.03
C GLY A 99 20.98 -2.65 -1.36
N LYS A 100 21.19 -3.96 -1.41
CA LYS A 100 20.99 -4.77 -2.62
C LYS A 100 19.63 -5.51 -2.66
N GLN A 101 18.64 -5.11 -1.89
CA GLN A 101 17.32 -5.78 -1.85
C GLN A 101 16.66 -5.84 -3.24
N LEU A 102 16.65 -4.74 -4.00
CA LEU A 102 16.13 -4.75 -5.36
C LEU A 102 16.90 -5.73 -6.27
N GLN A 103 18.22 -5.79 -6.14
CA GLN A 103 19.04 -6.73 -6.92
C GLN A 103 18.69 -8.18 -6.57
N LEU A 104 18.47 -8.49 -5.29
CA LEU A 104 18.00 -9.80 -4.83
C LEU A 104 16.68 -10.17 -5.49
N VAL A 105 15.66 -9.27 -5.41
CA VAL A 105 14.34 -9.50 -6.03
C VAL A 105 14.48 -9.75 -7.54
N LYS A 106 15.30 -8.96 -8.24
CA LYS A 106 15.56 -9.12 -9.68
C LYS A 106 16.16 -10.50 -9.98
N LYS A 107 17.09 -10.97 -9.16
CA LYS A 107 17.75 -12.28 -9.36
C LYS A 107 16.82 -13.44 -9.04
N LEU A 108 15.99 -13.34 -8.02
CA LEU A 108 14.94 -14.32 -7.71
C LEU A 108 13.96 -14.44 -8.88
N ARG A 109 13.47 -13.28 -9.40
CA ARG A 109 12.56 -13.26 -10.55
C ARG A 109 13.12 -13.84 -11.83
N GLN A 110 14.45 -13.83 -12.02
CA GLN A 110 15.12 -14.47 -13.16
C GLN A 110 15.08 -16.00 -13.10
N VAL A 111 15.02 -16.58 -11.90
CA VAL A 111 15.05 -18.05 -11.70
C VAL A 111 13.69 -18.65 -11.39
N ASN A 112 12.74 -17.82 -10.97
CA ASN A 112 11.37 -18.24 -10.69
C ASN A 112 10.40 -17.16 -11.18
N LYS A 113 9.29 -17.58 -11.83
CA LYS A 113 8.26 -16.65 -12.31
C LYS A 113 7.23 -16.31 -11.24
N ASP A 114 7.10 -17.15 -10.22
CA ASP A 114 6.10 -17.03 -9.16
C ASP A 114 6.73 -16.40 -7.90
N VAL A 115 7.16 -15.15 -8.05
CA VAL A 115 7.70 -14.33 -6.97
C VAL A 115 6.65 -13.33 -6.51
N ILE A 116 6.38 -13.34 -5.22
CA ILE A 116 5.56 -12.34 -4.52
C ILE A 116 6.48 -11.49 -3.66
N VAL A 117 6.28 -10.17 -3.70
CA VAL A 117 6.99 -9.21 -2.84
C VAL A 117 6.07 -8.77 -1.71
N VAL A 118 6.56 -8.84 -0.48
CA VAL A 118 5.92 -8.26 0.70
C VAL A 118 6.81 -7.13 1.21
N TYR A 119 6.27 -5.92 1.21
CA TYR A 119 6.93 -4.76 1.80
C TYR A 119 6.63 -4.65 3.30
N VAL A 120 7.68 -4.43 4.09
CA VAL A 120 7.61 -4.05 5.50
C VAL A 120 8.34 -2.72 5.66
N ASN A 121 7.59 -1.65 5.88
CA ASN A 121 8.12 -0.28 5.84
C ASN A 121 7.13 0.71 6.48
N GLY A 122 7.66 1.86 6.87
CA GLY A 122 6.87 2.98 7.41
C GLY A 122 6.79 4.19 6.46
N LYS A 123 7.15 4.05 5.18
CA LYS A 123 7.13 5.10 4.16
C LYS A 123 6.94 4.50 2.76
N PRO A 124 6.52 5.28 1.75
CA PRO A 124 6.46 4.79 0.37
C PRO A 124 7.82 4.24 -0.11
N ILE A 125 7.77 3.14 -0.82
CA ILE A 125 8.92 2.58 -1.53
C ILE A 125 8.74 2.81 -3.03
N ALA A 126 9.69 3.53 -3.64
CA ALA A 126 9.67 3.88 -5.05
C ALA A 126 10.51 2.90 -5.86
N GLU A 127 9.91 1.77 -6.25
CA GLU A 127 10.56 0.73 -7.05
C GLU A 127 9.73 0.38 -8.31
N PRO A 128 9.70 1.25 -9.35
CA PRO A 128 8.93 0.99 -10.56
C PRO A 128 9.27 -0.32 -11.26
N TRP A 129 10.47 -0.86 -11.02
CA TRP A 129 10.83 -2.15 -11.59
C TRP A 129 10.02 -3.29 -10.97
N ILE A 130 9.78 -3.24 -9.65
CA ILE A 130 8.97 -4.26 -8.94
C ILE A 130 7.54 -4.20 -9.45
N ASP A 131 6.93 -3.02 -9.50
CA ASP A 131 5.58 -2.81 -10.06
C ASP A 131 5.41 -3.43 -11.46
N LYS A 132 6.41 -3.24 -12.32
CA LYS A 132 6.36 -3.72 -13.71
C LYS A 132 6.57 -5.23 -13.86
N ASN A 133 7.34 -5.88 -12.96
CA ASN A 133 7.90 -7.22 -13.21
C ASN A 133 7.44 -8.27 -12.19
N ILE A 134 6.81 -7.87 -11.10
CA ILE A 134 6.30 -8.75 -10.05
C ILE A 134 4.78 -8.72 -10.09
N SER A 135 4.15 -9.87 -10.17
CA SER A 135 2.69 -10.00 -10.31
C SER A 135 1.92 -9.85 -8.99
N GLY A 136 2.56 -10.12 -7.86
CA GLY A 136 1.96 -9.97 -6.53
C GLY A 136 2.83 -9.10 -5.63
N VAL A 137 2.31 -7.95 -5.22
CA VAL A 137 2.97 -7.03 -4.27
C VAL A 137 2.02 -6.73 -3.12
N VAL A 138 2.44 -7.03 -1.91
CA VAL A 138 1.70 -6.74 -0.68
C VAL A 138 2.39 -5.60 0.05
N GLU A 139 1.69 -4.49 0.25
CA GLU A 139 2.12 -3.42 1.15
C GLU A 139 1.62 -3.72 2.55
N SER A 140 2.50 -4.27 3.39
CA SER A 140 2.17 -4.67 4.75
C SER A 140 2.31 -3.53 5.76
N TRP A 141 3.04 -2.48 5.42
CA TRP A 141 3.46 -1.47 6.38
C TRP A 141 4.20 -2.09 7.59
N GLU A 142 4.25 -1.37 8.68
CA GLU A 142 4.64 -1.86 10.01
C GLU A 142 3.36 -2.24 10.76
N SER A 143 2.82 -3.44 10.46
CA SER A 143 1.43 -3.83 10.79
C SER A 143 1.25 -4.44 12.18
N GLY A 144 2.30 -4.40 13.02
CA GLY A 144 2.18 -4.74 14.45
C GLY A 144 2.36 -6.23 14.78
N THR A 145 1.88 -6.63 15.95
CA THR A 145 2.17 -7.95 16.56
C THR A 145 1.57 -9.13 15.79
N THR A 146 0.47 -8.93 15.06
CA THR A 146 -0.21 -9.98 14.27
C THR A 146 0.06 -9.89 12.78
N ALA A 147 1.03 -9.08 12.37
CA ALA A 147 1.39 -8.86 10.98
C ALA A 147 1.56 -10.14 10.17
N GLY A 148 2.25 -11.12 10.75
CA GLY A 148 2.50 -12.40 10.07
C GLY A 148 1.23 -13.19 9.77
N THR A 149 0.26 -13.18 10.67
CA THR A 149 -1.04 -13.82 10.45
C THR A 149 -1.79 -13.12 9.32
N ALA A 150 -1.94 -11.78 9.40
CA ALA A 150 -2.68 -11.01 8.40
C ALA A 150 -2.08 -11.13 6.99
N VAL A 151 -0.75 -11.04 6.87
CA VAL A 151 -0.07 -11.23 5.58
C VAL A 151 -0.28 -12.65 5.05
N ALA A 152 -0.18 -13.65 5.90
CA ALA A 152 -0.40 -15.03 5.49
C ALA A 152 -1.84 -15.30 5.04
N GLU A 153 -2.84 -14.79 5.75
CA GLU A 153 -4.25 -14.90 5.37
C GLU A 153 -4.52 -14.27 3.99
N VAL A 154 -3.90 -13.13 3.69
CA VAL A 154 -3.95 -12.52 2.36
C VAL A 154 -3.27 -13.43 1.34
N LEU A 155 -2.03 -13.90 1.58
CA LEU A 155 -1.28 -14.69 0.62
C LEU A 155 -1.95 -16.02 0.27
N PHE A 156 -2.68 -16.62 1.21
CA PHE A 156 -3.40 -17.89 1.00
C PHE A 156 -4.89 -17.72 0.64
N GLY A 157 -5.37 -16.48 0.52
CA GLY A 157 -6.75 -16.18 0.15
C GLY A 157 -7.77 -16.40 1.26
N ASP A 158 -7.34 -16.56 2.52
CA ASP A 158 -8.24 -16.67 3.67
C ASP A 158 -8.83 -15.30 4.05
N MET A 159 -8.16 -14.22 3.67
CA MET A 159 -8.65 -12.86 3.76
C MET A 159 -8.53 -12.17 2.40
N ASN A 160 -9.63 -11.57 1.95
CA ASN A 160 -9.66 -10.74 0.76
C ASN A 160 -9.18 -9.31 1.13
N PRO A 161 -8.08 -8.78 0.54
CA PRO A 161 -7.59 -7.46 0.88
C PRO A 161 -8.54 -6.36 0.39
N GLY A 162 -8.95 -5.46 1.28
CA GLY A 162 -9.80 -4.29 0.97
C GLY A 162 -9.09 -2.95 1.21
N GLY A 163 -7.84 -2.96 1.66
CA GLY A 163 -7.09 -1.76 2.02
C GLY A 163 -6.78 -0.84 0.85
N LYS A 164 -6.82 0.48 1.08
CA LYS A 164 -6.44 1.50 0.09
C LYS A 164 -5.30 2.36 0.66
N LEU A 165 -4.37 2.76 -0.20
CA LEU A 165 -3.21 3.58 0.18
C LEU A 165 -3.65 4.95 0.70
N PRO A 166 -3.20 5.36 1.91
CA PRO A 166 -3.55 6.65 2.51
C PRO A 166 -2.67 7.80 2.01
N LEU A 167 -1.76 7.53 1.09
CA LEU A 167 -0.88 8.52 0.48
C LEU A 167 -0.46 8.09 -0.93
N THR A 168 0.05 9.05 -1.69
CA THR A 168 0.56 8.80 -3.05
C THR A 168 1.97 8.22 -3.01
N PHE A 169 2.23 7.17 -3.76
CA PHE A 169 3.55 6.58 -3.95
C PHE A 169 4.21 7.19 -5.20
N PRO A 170 5.31 7.95 -5.08
CA PRO A 170 6.02 8.46 -6.22
C PRO A 170 6.84 7.37 -6.92
N ARG A 171 7.22 7.61 -8.17
CA ARG A 171 8.16 6.73 -8.92
C ARG A 171 9.60 6.92 -8.48
N SER A 172 9.91 8.12 -8.00
CA SER A 172 11.23 8.48 -7.49
C SER A 172 11.12 9.65 -6.51
N VAL A 173 12.17 9.86 -5.72
CA VAL A 173 12.28 11.02 -4.82
C VAL A 173 12.19 12.37 -5.58
N GLY A 174 12.55 12.39 -6.85
CA GLY A 174 12.47 13.60 -7.69
C GLY A 174 11.04 14.09 -7.96
N GLN A 175 10.03 13.27 -7.67
CA GLN A 175 8.60 13.65 -7.78
C GLN A 175 8.02 14.25 -6.49
N LEU A 176 8.80 14.43 -5.43
CA LEU A 176 8.32 15.07 -4.21
C LEU A 176 8.15 16.60 -4.41
N GLN A 177 7.04 17.20 -3.96
CA GLN A 177 5.90 16.62 -3.28
C GLN A 177 4.86 16.16 -4.32
N MET A 178 4.52 14.87 -4.30
CA MET A 178 3.44 14.35 -5.11
C MET A 178 2.23 14.08 -4.23
N ILE A 179 1.22 14.93 -4.30
CA ILE A 179 -0.02 14.85 -3.55
C ILE A 179 -1.21 14.69 -4.49
N TYR A 180 -2.25 13.95 -4.06
CA TYR A 180 -3.41 13.65 -4.92
C TYR A 180 -4.27 14.89 -5.21
N ASN A 181 -4.34 15.82 -4.26
CA ASN A 181 -5.09 17.08 -4.34
C ASN A 181 -4.23 18.27 -4.78
N HIS A 182 -3.33 18.02 -5.72
CA HIS A 182 -2.45 19.06 -6.26
C HIS A 182 -3.22 20.14 -7.03
N LYS A 183 -2.58 21.29 -7.23
CA LYS A 183 -3.12 22.38 -8.05
C LYS A 183 -3.00 22.04 -9.56
N PRO A 184 -3.87 22.61 -10.44
CA PRO A 184 -3.85 22.33 -11.88
C PRO A 184 -2.51 22.61 -12.58
N SER A 185 -1.69 23.52 -12.06
CA SER A 185 -0.37 23.87 -12.60
C SER A 185 0.61 22.69 -12.70
N GLN A 186 0.41 21.64 -11.91
CA GLN A 186 1.27 20.44 -11.98
C GLN A 186 1.11 19.66 -13.30
N TYR A 187 0.06 19.84 -14.06
CA TYR A 187 -0.11 19.19 -15.35
C TYR A 187 0.91 19.64 -16.41
N PHE A 188 1.56 20.78 -16.21
CA PHE A 188 2.58 21.30 -17.11
C PHE A 188 3.98 20.74 -16.86
N HIS A 189 4.18 20.03 -15.72
CA HIS A 189 5.48 19.42 -15.42
C HIS A 189 5.70 18.18 -16.28
N LYS A 190 6.90 18.07 -16.81
CA LYS A 190 7.39 16.90 -17.55
C LYS A 190 8.74 16.48 -17.01
N TYR A 191 8.94 15.19 -16.87
CA TYR A 191 10.24 14.61 -16.56
C TYR A 191 10.86 14.06 -17.85
N ALA A 192 12.17 14.25 -18.01
CA ALA A 192 12.87 13.78 -19.22
C ALA A 192 12.88 12.26 -19.34
N PHE A 193 12.95 11.54 -18.21
CA PHE A 193 13.17 10.09 -18.18
C PHE A 193 12.18 9.35 -17.29
N GLU A 194 11.12 10.00 -16.81
CA GLU A 194 10.09 9.38 -15.97
C GLU A 194 8.70 9.92 -16.32
N LYS A 195 7.67 9.13 -15.99
CA LYS A 195 6.27 9.54 -16.13
C LYS A 195 5.92 10.57 -15.07
N VAL A 196 5.01 11.48 -15.39
CA VAL A 196 4.47 12.46 -14.42
C VAL A 196 3.45 11.84 -13.46
N THR A 197 2.87 10.69 -13.82
CA THR A 197 1.92 9.97 -12.97
C THR A 197 2.64 9.30 -11.80
N PRO A 198 2.00 9.15 -10.64
CA PRO A 198 2.56 8.40 -9.52
C PRO A 198 2.82 6.93 -9.87
N LEU A 199 3.58 6.23 -9.02
CA LEU A 199 3.66 4.78 -9.06
C LEU A 199 2.31 4.18 -8.64
N TYR A 200 1.81 4.58 -7.46
CA TYR A 200 0.45 4.28 -7.01
C TYR A 200 -0.21 5.56 -6.49
N PRO A 201 -1.41 5.91 -6.96
CA PRO A 201 -2.11 7.10 -6.45
C PRO A 201 -2.65 6.88 -5.04
N PHE A 202 -2.91 7.97 -4.32
CA PHE A 202 -3.74 7.96 -3.12
C PHE A 202 -5.05 7.22 -3.38
N GLY A 203 -5.49 6.38 -2.44
CA GLY A 203 -6.70 5.59 -2.57
C GLY A 203 -6.56 4.31 -3.42
N HIS A 204 -5.37 4.01 -3.95
CA HIS A 204 -5.10 2.78 -4.69
C HIS A 204 -5.08 1.55 -3.76
N GLY A 205 -5.64 0.46 -4.23
CA GLY A 205 -5.57 -0.85 -3.60
C GLY A 205 -6.39 -1.85 -4.38
N LEU A 206 -5.86 -3.04 -4.58
CA LEU A 206 -6.51 -4.14 -5.28
C LEU A 206 -7.20 -5.07 -4.28
N SER A 207 -8.19 -5.79 -4.77
CA SER A 207 -8.93 -6.84 -4.07
C SER A 207 -8.88 -8.12 -4.90
N TYR A 208 -9.19 -9.26 -4.33
CA TYR A 208 -9.51 -10.48 -5.08
C TYR A 208 -10.92 -10.42 -5.68
N SER A 209 -11.76 -9.52 -5.17
CA SER A 209 -13.07 -9.21 -5.73
C SER A 209 -12.96 -8.06 -6.75
N ASN A 210 -13.84 -8.09 -7.74
CA ASN A 210 -14.03 -7.01 -8.70
C ASN A 210 -15.30 -6.23 -8.34
N PHE A 211 -15.20 -4.90 -8.26
CA PHE A 211 -16.33 -4.03 -7.91
C PHE A 211 -16.66 -3.11 -9.07
N GLU A 212 -17.91 -3.20 -9.54
CA GLU A 212 -18.46 -2.32 -10.56
C GLU A 212 -19.31 -1.22 -9.92
N TYR A 213 -19.12 0.02 -10.39
CA TYR A 213 -19.85 1.20 -9.93
C TYR A 213 -20.87 1.62 -10.97
N SER A 214 -22.13 1.80 -10.56
CA SER A 214 -23.24 2.20 -11.42
C SER A 214 -24.20 3.13 -10.70
N GLU A 215 -25.22 3.63 -11.40
CA GLU A 215 -26.31 4.45 -10.85
C GLU A 215 -25.84 5.59 -9.92
N PHE A 216 -24.83 6.35 -10.36
CA PHE A 216 -24.36 7.52 -9.61
C PHE A 216 -25.35 8.67 -9.70
N VAL A 217 -25.94 9.04 -8.56
CA VAL A 217 -26.97 10.09 -8.45
C VAL A 217 -26.52 11.14 -7.45
N VAL A 218 -26.69 12.42 -7.81
CA VAL A 218 -26.49 13.57 -6.93
C VAL A 218 -27.80 14.33 -6.85
N SER A 219 -28.32 14.57 -5.63
CA SER A 219 -29.54 15.34 -5.42
C SER A 219 -29.32 16.84 -5.68
N GLU A 220 -30.42 17.57 -5.84
CA GLU A 220 -30.39 19.03 -5.65
C GLU A 220 -30.03 19.37 -4.21
N VAL A 221 -29.56 20.60 -3.99
CA VAL A 221 -29.28 21.12 -2.66
C VAL A 221 -30.59 21.44 -1.97
N VAL A 222 -30.86 20.80 -0.83
CA VAL A 222 -32.07 21.06 -0.02
C VAL A 222 -31.66 21.34 1.43
N ASN A 223 -31.97 22.49 1.94
CA ASN A 223 -31.61 22.91 3.31
C ASN A 223 -30.09 22.79 3.59
N ASP A 224 -29.27 23.26 2.67
CA ASP A 224 -27.80 23.20 2.71
C ASP A 224 -27.23 21.77 2.74
N LYS A 225 -27.98 20.80 2.29
CA LYS A 225 -27.54 19.39 2.22
C LYS A 225 -27.61 18.84 0.81
N ILE A 226 -26.68 17.95 0.51
CA ILE A 226 -26.59 17.20 -0.74
C ILE A 226 -26.58 15.72 -0.37
N SER A 227 -27.43 14.94 -1.03
CA SER A 227 -27.41 13.47 -0.95
C SER A 227 -26.80 12.91 -2.23
N ILE A 228 -25.89 11.98 -2.07
CA ILE A 228 -25.22 11.28 -3.17
C ILE A 228 -25.40 9.79 -2.96
N SER A 229 -25.79 9.07 -4.01
CA SER A 229 -25.84 7.60 -3.97
C SER A 229 -25.09 7.00 -5.15
N VAL A 230 -24.57 5.80 -4.96
CA VAL A 230 -23.95 5.00 -6.00
C VAL A 230 -24.19 3.53 -5.70
N ASP A 231 -24.50 2.75 -6.71
CA ASP A 231 -24.57 1.30 -6.59
C ASP A 231 -23.18 0.69 -6.82
N VAL A 232 -22.82 -0.26 -5.94
CA VAL A 232 -21.56 -1.01 -6.04
C VAL A 232 -21.89 -2.47 -6.06
N THR A 233 -21.53 -3.15 -7.15
CA THR A 233 -21.75 -4.57 -7.37
C THR A 233 -20.43 -5.32 -7.23
N ASN A 234 -20.42 -6.38 -6.44
CA ASN A 234 -19.34 -7.36 -6.45
C ASN A 234 -19.66 -8.45 -7.46
N ASP A 235 -19.04 -8.41 -8.64
CA ASP A 235 -19.27 -9.37 -9.72
C ASP A 235 -18.32 -10.58 -9.70
N SER A 236 -17.68 -10.83 -8.58
CA SER A 236 -16.72 -11.92 -8.38
C SER A 236 -17.29 -13.06 -7.52
N GLU A 237 -16.57 -14.19 -7.45
CA GLU A 237 -16.96 -15.37 -6.67
C GLU A 237 -16.61 -15.25 -5.17
N PHE A 238 -15.94 -14.17 -4.76
CA PHE A 238 -15.49 -13.97 -3.38
C PHE A 238 -16.19 -12.78 -2.75
N ASP A 239 -16.59 -12.91 -1.50
CA ASP A 239 -16.99 -11.76 -0.69
C ASP A 239 -15.80 -10.79 -0.60
N GLY A 240 -16.08 -9.51 -0.67
CA GLY A 240 -15.03 -8.51 -0.64
C GLY A 240 -15.42 -7.28 0.15
N GLU A 241 -14.39 -6.56 0.59
CA GLU A 241 -14.56 -5.28 1.24
C GLU A 241 -14.05 -4.18 0.32
N GLU A 242 -14.90 -3.19 0.05
CA GLU A 242 -14.54 -2.02 -0.77
C GLU A 242 -14.54 -0.75 0.07
N VAL A 243 -13.59 0.15 -0.21
CA VAL A 243 -13.56 1.51 0.33
C VAL A 243 -14.05 2.47 -0.74
N VAL A 244 -15.33 2.76 -0.72
CA VAL A 244 -15.97 3.71 -1.64
C VAL A 244 -15.56 5.14 -1.25
N GLN A 245 -14.90 5.86 -2.16
CA GLN A 245 -14.32 7.17 -1.93
C GLN A 245 -15.06 8.21 -2.74
N LEU A 246 -15.59 9.23 -2.08
CA LEU A 246 -16.30 10.36 -2.71
C LEU A 246 -15.35 11.56 -2.81
N TYR A 247 -15.09 11.99 -4.03
CA TYR A 247 -14.29 13.17 -4.34
C TYR A 247 -15.15 14.26 -4.96
N PHE A 248 -14.82 15.52 -4.68
CA PHE A 248 -15.37 16.64 -5.40
C PHE A 248 -14.28 17.44 -6.12
N ARG A 249 -14.71 18.18 -7.12
CA ARG A 249 -13.90 19.15 -7.82
C ARG A 249 -14.70 20.44 -7.97
N ASP A 250 -14.13 21.54 -7.51
CA ASP A 250 -14.63 22.87 -7.77
C ASP A 250 -14.06 23.35 -9.12
N SER A 251 -14.93 23.54 -10.10
CA SER A 251 -14.55 23.92 -11.46
C SER A 251 -14.38 25.43 -11.64
N TYR A 252 -15.04 26.23 -10.82
CA TYR A 252 -15.04 27.69 -10.88
C TYR A 252 -14.92 28.27 -9.48
N SER A 253 -13.80 28.89 -9.17
CA SER A 253 -13.52 29.41 -7.84
C SER A 253 -12.73 30.72 -7.91
N SER A 254 -12.89 31.56 -6.89
CA SER A 254 -12.15 32.82 -6.74
C SER A 254 -10.65 32.65 -6.51
N VAL A 255 -10.22 31.43 -6.13
CA VAL A 255 -8.82 31.03 -5.95
C VAL A 255 -8.56 29.69 -6.63
N THR A 256 -7.30 29.38 -6.92
CA THR A 256 -6.94 28.09 -7.51
C THR A 256 -7.22 26.95 -6.55
N ARG A 257 -8.18 26.10 -6.90
CA ARG A 257 -8.58 24.92 -6.13
C ARG A 257 -7.79 23.68 -6.56
N PRO A 258 -7.71 22.66 -5.68
CA PRO A 258 -7.18 21.34 -6.03
C PRO A 258 -7.95 20.68 -7.18
N VAL A 259 -7.28 19.79 -7.91
CA VAL A 259 -7.91 19.03 -9.00
C VAL A 259 -8.99 18.09 -8.52
N LYS A 260 -8.95 17.66 -7.27
CA LYS A 260 -9.98 16.90 -6.54
C LYS A 260 -9.67 16.87 -5.06
N GLU A 261 -10.69 16.73 -4.23
CA GLU A 261 -10.56 16.62 -2.77
C GLU A 261 -11.46 15.48 -2.26
N LEU A 262 -10.92 14.60 -1.42
CA LEU A 262 -11.70 13.55 -0.76
C LEU A 262 -12.57 14.17 0.32
N VAL A 263 -13.88 14.05 0.20
CA VAL A 263 -14.83 14.59 1.18
C VAL A 263 -15.45 13.54 2.09
N ARG A 264 -15.67 12.34 1.57
CA ARG A 264 -16.21 11.20 2.35
C ARG A 264 -15.63 9.90 1.84
N TYR A 265 -15.67 8.88 2.69
CA TYR A 265 -15.47 7.50 2.29
C TYR A 265 -16.33 6.58 3.16
N LYS A 266 -16.65 5.43 2.62
CA LYS A 266 -17.30 4.34 3.36
C LYS A 266 -16.59 3.03 3.06
N ARG A 267 -16.37 2.26 4.11
CA ARG A 267 -15.85 0.90 4.03
C ARG A 267 -17.03 -0.05 4.17
N VAL A 268 -17.25 -0.91 3.16
CA VAL A 268 -18.42 -1.76 3.07
C VAL A 268 -18.04 -3.15 2.62
N VAL A 269 -18.62 -4.15 3.27
CA VAL A 269 -18.51 -5.55 2.82
C VAL A 269 -19.65 -5.81 1.83
N ILE A 270 -19.33 -6.38 0.68
CA ILE A 270 -20.29 -6.73 -0.39
C ILE A 270 -20.09 -8.21 -0.72
N ALA A 271 -21.12 -9.00 -0.52
CA ALA A 271 -21.05 -10.41 -0.79
C ALA A 271 -20.91 -10.70 -2.30
N SER A 272 -20.43 -11.88 -2.65
CA SER A 272 -20.36 -12.34 -4.04
C SER A 272 -21.73 -12.20 -4.73
N GLY A 273 -21.78 -11.54 -5.88
CA GLY A 273 -22.99 -11.27 -6.65
C GLY A 273 -23.94 -10.21 -6.06
N GLU A 274 -23.59 -9.60 -4.92
CA GLU A 274 -24.43 -8.58 -4.28
C GLU A 274 -24.21 -7.20 -4.89
N THR A 275 -25.28 -6.40 -4.99
CA THR A 275 -25.24 -4.96 -5.25
C THR A 275 -25.71 -4.23 -4.00
N LYS A 276 -24.93 -3.24 -3.57
CA LYS A 276 -25.27 -2.32 -2.47
C LYS A 276 -25.33 -0.88 -2.93
N THR A 277 -26.40 -0.19 -2.61
CA THR A 277 -26.47 1.27 -2.74
C THR A 277 -25.73 1.92 -1.57
N ILE A 278 -24.77 2.76 -1.89
CA ILE A 278 -23.93 3.47 -0.93
C ILE A 278 -24.33 4.94 -0.95
N ASP A 279 -24.88 5.41 0.16
CA ASP A 279 -25.34 6.79 0.33
C ASP A 279 -24.30 7.64 1.05
N PHE A 280 -24.11 8.86 0.58
CA PHE A 280 -23.34 9.90 1.25
C PHE A 280 -24.22 11.13 1.47
N HIS A 281 -24.02 11.80 2.59
CA HIS A 281 -24.65 13.07 2.89
C HIS A 281 -23.57 14.12 3.17
N LEU A 282 -23.64 15.24 2.46
CA LEU A 282 -22.76 16.38 2.63
C LEU A 282 -23.58 17.57 3.13
N ASP A 283 -23.04 18.31 4.08
CA ASP A 283 -23.43 19.69 4.31
C ASP A 283 -22.69 20.56 3.27
N ILE A 284 -23.32 21.58 2.74
CA ILE A 284 -22.68 22.46 1.76
C ILE A 284 -21.38 23.07 2.30
N LYS A 285 -21.28 23.24 3.62
CA LYS A 285 -20.06 23.69 4.31
C LYS A 285 -18.89 22.70 4.22
N ASP A 286 -19.14 21.43 3.94
CA ASP A 286 -18.07 20.46 3.70
C ASP A 286 -17.28 20.79 2.43
N LEU A 287 -17.84 21.61 1.54
CA LEU A 287 -17.23 22.08 0.30
C LEU A 287 -16.57 23.46 0.43
N ALA A 288 -16.63 24.06 1.63
CA ALA A 288 -16.15 25.42 1.87
C ALA A 288 -14.64 25.55 1.70
N PHE A 289 -14.21 26.73 1.30
CA PHE A 289 -12.81 27.12 1.17
C PHE A 289 -12.61 28.58 1.61
N TYR A 290 -11.35 28.99 1.78
CA TYR A 290 -11.01 30.37 2.07
C TYR A 290 -10.67 31.13 0.78
N ASP A 291 -11.32 32.27 0.57
CA ASP A 291 -11.04 33.19 -0.53
C ASP A 291 -9.72 33.96 -0.31
N ILE A 292 -9.38 34.86 -1.22
CA ILE A 292 -8.15 35.68 -1.13
C ILE A 292 -8.14 36.61 0.08
N ASN A 293 -9.32 36.96 0.64
CA ASN A 293 -9.47 37.80 1.82
C ASN A 293 -9.57 36.99 3.11
N MET A 294 -9.38 35.67 3.05
CA MET A 294 -9.54 34.74 4.17
C MET A 294 -10.97 34.64 4.70
N ASN A 295 -11.98 34.94 3.87
CA ASN A 295 -13.35 34.64 4.18
C ASN A 295 -13.67 33.21 3.80
N LEU A 296 -14.37 32.47 4.69
CA LEU A 296 -14.89 31.15 4.39
C LEU A 296 -16.10 31.30 3.45
N CYS A 297 -16.03 30.66 2.29
CA CYS A 297 -17.08 30.67 1.27
C CYS A 297 -17.29 29.27 0.68
N VAL A 298 -18.42 29.08 0.03
CA VAL A 298 -18.82 27.86 -0.69
C VAL A 298 -19.05 28.21 -2.15
#